data_4e4817752724a5eb5358d023be55d298
#
_entry.id   4e4817752724a5eb5358d023be55d298
#
_cell.length_a   1.000
_cell.length_b   1.000
_cell.length_c   1.000
_cell.angle_alpha   90.00
_cell.angle_beta   90.00
_cell.angle_gamma   90.00
#
_symmetry.space_group_name_H-M   'P 1'
#
loop_
_entity.id
_entity.type
_entity.pdbx_description
1 polymer ?
#
loop_
_entity_poly.entity_id
_entity_poly.type
_entity_poly.pdbx_seq_one_letter_code
_entity_poly.pdbx_strand_id
1 'polypeptide(L)'
;MGMFASSKLRAQVAAFAALAILAGCGKKDLPPKGDAGSGTVAGKPAEEISIAVAPALRTAIPRKIEFVGSLAGVEQVTLSSEIEGTVETVRSDLGDPVRKGQVLVSLVQDEFLQRKEQARAELDQVSARLGIPPGTEGADIEKTSLVRKALAEFDNARKDLERRKDLAGKNLIAMKDVDDAEARFLVAEANVRGSREEANNLLATLRGKRASLAIAEKKLRDTRVKSPIDGFIESRMVSTGEYVKVGTPLFRIVDDRTIRLLGEVPEFYAASLAAGLAVELSVDGRPGKTYRGTLKRISPASNAANRAIQVEGNFPNANRELKSGFFGKAAILLRVDPDGVSVPKQAVVTFAGVEKVFVIDNNAARERRVKLGQDLGDRIEIVEGIAAGDRVAVSRTGKLVEGSRVRIEQSDRK
;
A
#
# COMPACT_ATOMS: atom_id res chain seq x y z
N MET A 1 34.22 -22.44 27.86
CA MET A 1 33.86 -23.57 28.73
C MET A 1 32.53 -24.06 28.25
N GLY A 2 32.41 -25.07 27.66
CA GLY A 2 32.55 -26.46 27.35
C GLY A 2 31.60 -26.75 26.21
N MET A 3 31.96 -27.18 25.03
CA MET A 3 32.53 -28.47 24.60
C MET A 3 31.57 -29.67 24.73
N PHE A 4 31.58 -30.45 23.64
CA PHE A 4 31.07 -31.82 23.41
C PHE A 4 29.70 -31.91 22.74
N ALA A 5 29.44 -32.72 21.75
CA ALA A 5 30.17 -33.68 20.88
C ALA A 5 29.12 -34.19 19.89
N SER A 6 29.36 -34.27 18.56
CA SER A 6 29.91 -35.40 17.84
C SER A 6 29.16 -36.74 17.94
N SER A 7 28.62 -37.20 16.81
CA SER A 7 28.80 -38.58 16.25
C SER A 7 27.86 -38.73 15.03
N LYS A 8 28.30 -38.82 13.78
CA LYS A 8 28.76 -40.01 13.04
C LYS A 8 27.73 -41.17 13.05
N LEU A 9 27.08 -41.42 11.90
CA LEU A 9 26.97 -42.80 11.42
C LEU A 9 26.90 -42.83 9.88
N ARG A 10 27.84 -43.30 9.25
CA ARG A 10 28.27 -44.02 8.09
C ARG A 10 27.21 -45.04 7.60
N ALA A 11 26.87 -44.98 6.33
CA ALA A 11 27.27 -45.92 5.26
C ALA A 11 26.89 -47.39 5.47
N GLN A 12 26.05 -47.91 4.59
CA GLN A 12 26.28 -49.31 4.06
C GLN A 12 25.79 -49.39 2.62
N VAL A 13 26.76 -49.69 1.77
CA VAL A 13 26.69 -50.20 0.42
C VAL A 13 26.53 -51.72 0.52
N ALA A 14 25.67 -52.33 -0.29
CA ALA A 14 25.79 -53.73 -0.68
C ALA A 14 25.17 -53.93 -2.06
N ALA A 15 26.05 -54.18 -2.98
CA ALA A 15 25.83 -54.78 -4.29
C ALA A 15 25.45 -56.25 -4.17
N PHE A 16 24.62 -56.73 -5.11
CA PHE A 16 24.66 -58.17 -5.51
C PHE A 16 24.47 -58.25 -7.01
N ALA A 17 25.41 -58.93 -7.60
CA ALA A 17 25.60 -59.20 -9.01
C ALA A 17 25.04 -60.58 -9.37
N ALA A 18 24.63 -60.70 -10.63
CA ALA A 18 24.82 -61.80 -11.58
C ALA A 18 24.35 -63.21 -11.24
N LEU A 19 23.73 -63.86 -12.19
CA LEU A 19 23.99 -65.17 -12.81
C LEU A 19 22.76 -65.65 -13.56
N ALA A 20 22.75 -65.92 -14.74
CA ALA A 20 23.31 -66.80 -15.75
C ALA A 20 22.19 -67.51 -16.51
N ILE A 21 22.22 -67.36 -17.82
CA ILE A 21 22.30 -68.34 -18.90
C ILE A 21 21.59 -69.72 -18.66
N LEU A 22 20.63 -70.02 -19.54
CA LEU A 22 20.65 -71.34 -20.22
C LEU A 22 19.78 -71.35 -21.49
N ALA A 23 20.38 -71.84 -22.52
CA ALA A 23 19.94 -72.01 -23.86
C ALA A 23 18.93 -73.16 -24.01
N GLY A 24 18.04 -73.05 -24.98
CA GLY A 24 17.20 -74.15 -25.41
C GLY A 24 16.88 -74.04 -26.90
N CYS A 25 17.70 -74.64 -27.73
CA CYS A 25 17.44 -74.88 -29.15
C CYS A 25 16.28 -75.84 -29.36
N GLY A 26 15.37 -75.52 -30.28
CA GLY A 26 14.37 -76.46 -30.82
C GLY A 26 14.10 -76.09 -32.27
N LYS A 27 14.50 -77.00 -33.14
CA LYS A 27 14.50 -76.94 -34.60
C LYS A 27 13.12 -77.32 -35.20
N LYS A 28 12.88 -76.72 -36.43
CA LYS A 28 12.17 -77.26 -37.59
C LYS A 28 10.65 -77.43 -37.50
N ASP A 29 9.85 -76.82 -38.45
CA ASP A 29 9.71 -77.37 -39.80
C ASP A 29 8.89 -76.42 -40.70
N LEU A 30 9.38 -76.22 -41.91
CA LEU A 30 8.61 -75.74 -43.07
C LEU A 30 7.99 -76.95 -43.77
N PRO A 31 6.76 -76.86 -44.28
CA PRO A 31 6.43 -76.82 -45.68
C PRO A 31 5.08 -76.15 -46.01
N PRO A 32 4.58 -76.18 -47.24
CA PRO A 32 5.13 -75.85 -48.58
C PRO A 32 4.33 -74.73 -49.29
N LYS A 33 4.86 -74.34 -50.46
CA LYS A 33 4.23 -73.45 -51.44
C LYS A 33 2.91 -74.00 -51.94
N GLY A 34 1.90 -73.16 -52.05
CA GLY A 34 0.67 -73.39 -52.72
C GLY A 34 0.09 -72.08 -53.26
N ASP A 35 0.11 -71.97 -54.54
CA ASP A 35 -0.68 -71.29 -55.59
C ASP A 35 -1.27 -69.87 -55.37
N ALA A 36 -0.97 -69.07 -56.34
CA ALA A 36 -1.56 -67.76 -56.69
C ALA A 36 -3.08 -67.86 -56.83
N GLY A 37 -3.80 -67.15 -56.01
CA GLY A 37 -5.19 -66.81 -56.20
C GLY A 37 -5.33 -65.30 -56.17
N SER A 38 -5.49 -64.65 -57.33
CA SER A 38 -5.88 -63.26 -57.51
C SER A 38 -7.31 -63.08 -56.97
N GLY A 39 -7.40 -62.76 -55.70
CA GLY A 39 -8.65 -62.29 -55.10
C GLY A 39 -8.61 -60.77 -55.00
N THR A 40 -9.31 -60.10 -55.93
CA THR A 40 -9.67 -58.69 -55.83
C THR A 40 -10.46 -58.49 -54.54
N VAL A 41 -9.81 -57.99 -53.51
CA VAL A 41 -10.50 -57.54 -52.27
C VAL A 41 -11.26 -56.27 -52.67
N ALA A 42 -12.53 -56.41 -53.00
CA ALA A 42 -13.46 -55.28 -53.05
C ALA A 42 -13.45 -54.62 -51.66
N GLY A 43 -12.86 -53.40 -51.62
CA GLY A 43 -12.85 -52.59 -50.42
C GLY A 43 -14.29 -52.40 -49.94
N LYS A 44 -14.55 -52.83 -48.72
CA LYS A 44 -15.76 -52.47 -47.97
C LYS A 44 -15.96 -50.96 -48.13
N PRO A 45 -17.13 -50.44 -48.48
CA PRO A 45 -17.33 -48.99 -48.58
C PRO A 45 -17.00 -48.40 -47.20
N ALA A 46 -16.09 -47.44 -47.19
CA ALA A 46 -15.70 -46.77 -45.96
C ALA A 46 -16.97 -46.18 -45.34
N GLU A 47 -17.32 -46.67 -44.17
CA GLU A 47 -18.49 -46.23 -43.39
C GLU A 47 -18.37 -44.72 -43.17
N GLU A 48 -19.26 -43.96 -43.79
CA GLU A 48 -19.30 -42.51 -43.59
C GLU A 48 -19.76 -42.21 -42.18
N ILE A 49 -18.88 -41.53 -41.38
CA ILE A 49 -19.21 -41.17 -40.01
C ILE A 49 -19.95 -39.82 -40.06
N SER A 50 -21.18 -39.81 -39.58
CA SER A 50 -21.98 -38.58 -39.45
C SER A 50 -21.44 -37.74 -38.26
N ILE A 51 -21.03 -36.50 -38.49
CA ILE A 51 -20.45 -35.63 -37.47
C ILE A 51 -21.02 -34.22 -37.52
N ALA A 52 -21.07 -33.55 -36.36
CA ALA A 52 -21.26 -32.11 -36.27
C ALA A 52 -19.92 -31.41 -36.39
N VAL A 53 -19.92 -30.27 -37.05
CA VAL A 53 -18.72 -29.41 -37.25
C VAL A 53 -18.98 -28.00 -36.71
N ALA A 54 -17.93 -27.38 -36.21
CA ALA A 54 -17.96 -25.98 -35.83
C ALA A 54 -16.77 -25.23 -36.47
N PRO A 55 -16.92 -23.97 -36.78
CA PRO A 55 -15.79 -23.16 -37.29
C PRO A 55 -14.83 -22.79 -36.17
N ALA A 56 -13.54 -22.80 -36.44
CA ALA A 56 -12.53 -22.12 -35.65
C ALA A 56 -12.72 -20.61 -35.78
N LEU A 57 -13.06 -19.93 -34.70
CA LEU A 57 -13.39 -18.50 -34.72
C LEU A 57 -12.18 -17.67 -34.32
N ARG A 58 -12.04 -16.48 -34.96
CA ARG A 58 -11.23 -15.44 -34.36
C ARG A 58 -11.91 -14.94 -33.09
N THR A 59 -11.18 -14.91 -32.02
CA THR A 59 -11.69 -14.52 -30.72
C THR A 59 -10.68 -13.62 -30.04
N ALA A 60 -11.13 -12.49 -29.52
CA ALA A 60 -10.28 -11.63 -28.73
C ALA A 60 -9.91 -12.33 -27.42
N ILE A 61 -8.65 -12.64 -27.23
CA ILE A 61 -8.15 -13.41 -26.08
C ILE A 61 -7.45 -12.48 -25.11
N PRO A 62 -7.99 -12.30 -23.89
CA PRO A 62 -7.35 -11.47 -22.88
C PRO A 62 -6.13 -12.21 -22.31
N ARG A 63 -4.94 -11.62 -22.46
CA ARG A 63 -3.73 -12.10 -21.79
C ARG A 63 -3.71 -11.59 -20.38
N LYS A 64 -3.88 -12.47 -19.41
CA LYS A 64 -3.96 -12.15 -17.98
C LYS A 64 -2.84 -12.81 -17.19
N ILE A 65 -2.38 -12.12 -16.16
CA ILE A 65 -1.52 -12.70 -15.12
C ILE A 65 -2.38 -12.89 -13.88
N GLU A 66 -2.53 -14.12 -13.43
CA GLU A 66 -3.24 -14.44 -12.20
C GLU A 66 -2.27 -14.46 -11.03
N PHE A 67 -2.69 -13.90 -9.92
CA PHE A 67 -1.97 -13.91 -8.66
C PHE A 67 -2.92 -13.86 -7.48
N VAL A 68 -2.42 -14.18 -6.30
CA VAL A 68 -3.16 -14.09 -5.04
C VAL A 68 -2.58 -12.98 -4.22
N GLY A 69 -3.43 -12.26 -3.51
CA GLY A 69 -3.00 -11.17 -2.65
C GLY A 69 -3.91 -10.96 -1.46
N SER A 70 -3.43 -10.16 -0.53
CA SER A 70 -4.19 -9.71 0.64
C SER A 70 -4.71 -8.30 0.43
N LEU A 71 -5.90 -8.03 0.95
CA LEU A 71 -6.52 -6.73 0.91
C LEU A 71 -6.18 -5.93 2.15
N ALA A 72 -5.87 -4.66 1.97
CA ALA A 72 -5.63 -3.71 3.04
C ALA A 72 -6.34 -2.39 2.74
N GLY A 73 -6.72 -1.64 3.77
CA GLY A 73 -7.19 -0.25 3.59
C GLY A 73 -6.10 0.62 2.96
N VAL A 74 -6.48 1.69 2.27
CA VAL A 74 -5.52 2.64 1.70
C VAL A 74 -4.67 3.26 2.78
N GLU A 75 -5.28 3.58 3.91
CA GLU A 75 -4.60 4.14 5.07
C GLU A 75 -5.06 3.40 6.32
N GLN A 76 -4.10 3.01 7.14
CA GLN A 76 -4.33 2.37 8.43
C GLN A 76 -3.46 3.05 9.46
N VAL A 77 -4.07 3.57 10.52
CA VAL A 77 -3.38 4.33 11.55
C VAL A 77 -3.67 3.73 12.92
N THR A 78 -2.61 3.44 13.68
CA THR A 78 -2.72 3.15 15.10
C THR A 78 -2.61 4.47 15.86
N LEU A 79 -3.73 4.92 16.41
CA LEU A 79 -3.81 6.12 17.21
C LEU A 79 -3.36 5.82 18.63
N SER A 80 -2.31 6.49 19.08
CA SER A 80 -1.73 6.33 20.42
C SER A 80 -1.84 7.62 21.23
N SER A 81 -1.78 7.53 22.56
CA SER A 81 -1.77 8.70 23.42
C SER A 81 -0.45 9.46 23.31
N GLU A 82 -0.50 10.79 23.14
CA GLU A 82 0.68 11.68 23.17
C GLU A 82 1.07 12.10 24.59
N ILE A 83 0.17 11.90 25.56
CA ILE A 83 0.37 12.25 26.97
C ILE A 83 -0.10 11.10 27.85
N GLU A 84 0.35 11.11 29.10
CA GLU A 84 -0.13 10.19 30.13
C GLU A 84 -1.33 10.76 30.88
N GLY A 85 -2.21 9.90 31.35
CA GLY A 85 -3.38 10.28 32.16
C GLY A 85 -4.45 9.22 32.21
N THR A 86 -5.48 9.44 33.01
CA THR A 86 -6.63 8.55 33.12
C THR A 86 -7.67 8.91 32.04
N VAL A 87 -8.22 7.89 31.40
CA VAL A 87 -9.28 8.04 30.40
C VAL A 87 -10.59 8.41 31.10
N GLU A 88 -11.10 9.59 30.80
CA GLU A 88 -12.39 10.09 31.30
C GLU A 88 -13.56 9.53 30.49
N THR A 89 -13.49 9.62 29.17
CA THR A 89 -14.55 9.16 28.27
C THR A 89 -13.99 8.56 26.98
N VAL A 90 -14.62 7.48 26.51
CA VAL A 90 -14.42 6.89 25.19
C VAL A 90 -15.71 7.10 24.40
N ARG A 91 -15.63 7.72 23.22
CA ARG A 91 -16.78 8.17 22.41
C ARG A 91 -17.05 7.34 21.17
N SER A 92 -16.20 6.38 20.86
CA SER A 92 -16.33 5.56 19.66
C SER A 92 -15.94 4.13 19.97
N ASP A 93 -16.58 3.18 19.28
CA ASP A 93 -16.33 1.75 19.46
C ASP A 93 -16.03 1.07 18.11
N LEU A 94 -15.73 -0.23 18.16
CA LEU A 94 -15.46 -1.08 17.00
C LEU A 94 -16.56 -0.91 15.92
N GLY A 95 -16.16 -0.62 14.71
CA GLY A 95 -17.06 -0.48 13.55
C GLY A 95 -17.65 0.91 13.36
N ASP A 96 -17.44 1.84 14.32
CA ASP A 96 -17.97 3.20 14.20
C ASP A 96 -17.27 3.99 13.10
N PRO A 97 -18.01 4.77 12.31
CA PRO A 97 -17.43 5.73 11.38
C PRO A 97 -16.85 6.92 12.13
N VAL A 98 -15.67 7.34 11.73
CA VAL A 98 -14.97 8.49 12.32
C VAL A 98 -14.52 9.47 11.24
N ARG A 99 -14.52 10.76 11.59
CA ARG A 99 -14.06 11.86 10.74
C ARG A 99 -12.73 12.40 11.26
N LYS A 100 -11.90 12.87 10.36
CA LYS A 100 -10.67 13.59 10.70
C LYS A 100 -10.97 14.75 11.65
N GLY A 101 -10.26 14.81 12.79
CA GLY A 101 -10.45 15.82 13.84
C GLY A 101 -11.55 15.50 14.85
N GLN A 102 -12.33 14.43 14.67
CA GLN A 102 -13.31 13.97 15.64
C GLN A 102 -12.62 13.48 16.92
N VAL A 103 -13.11 13.91 18.08
CA VAL A 103 -12.60 13.46 19.38
C VAL A 103 -13.12 12.05 19.66
N LEU A 104 -12.21 11.11 19.88
CA LEU A 104 -12.50 9.70 20.15
C LEU A 104 -12.37 9.37 21.63
N VAL A 105 -11.36 9.95 22.30
CA VAL A 105 -11.11 9.79 23.73
C VAL A 105 -10.85 11.16 24.34
N SER A 106 -11.33 11.34 25.56
CA SER A 106 -10.92 12.44 26.44
C SER A 106 -10.24 11.88 27.69
N LEU A 107 -9.08 12.41 28.00
CA LEU A 107 -8.40 12.17 29.27
C LEU A 107 -8.88 13.19 30.31
N VAL A 108 -8.73 12.89 31.59
CA VAL A 108 -9.00 13.82 32.70
C VAL A 108 -8.15 15.07 32.51
N GLN A 109 -8.80 16.25 32.52
CA GLN A 109 -8.18 17.51 32.10
C GLN A 109 -7.74 18.40 33.26
N ASP A 110 -8.19 18.14 34.47
CA ASP A 110 -8.05 19.07 35.62
C ASP A 110 -6.59 19.50 35.88
N GLU A 111 -5.67 18.55 35.90
CA GLU A 111 -4.26 18.86 36.11
C GLU A 111 -3.67 19.69 34.96
N PHE A 112 -4.04 19.40 33.73
CA PHE A 112 -3.55 20.14 32.55
C PHE A 112 -4.11 21.56 32.49
N LEU A 113 -5.35 21.75 32.93
CA LEU A 113 -5.97 23.09 33.07
C LEU A 113 -5.21 23.89 34.13
N GLN A 114 -4.94 23.32 35.30
CA GLN A 114 -4.17 24.00 36.35
C GLN A 114 -2.78 24.38 35.87
N ARG A 115 -2.07 23.49 35.19
CA ARG A 115 -0.74 23.76 34.64
C ARG A 115 -0.76 24.89 33.60
N LYS A 116 -1.80 24.92 32.74
CA LYS A 116 -1.98 26.02 31.77
C LYS A 116 -2.20 27.35 32.48
N GLU A 117 -3.10 27.40 33.48
CA GLU A 117 -3.39 28.63 34.22
C GLU A 117 -2.13 29.11 35.01
N GLN A 118 -1.37 28.21 35.60
CA GLN A 118 -0.10 28.53 36.24
C GLN A 118 0.89 29.16 35.22
N ALA A 119 1.10 28.53 34.07
CA ALA A 119 2.01 29.06 33.03
C ALA A 119 1.55 30.42 32.52
N ARG A 120 0.22 30.63 32.42
CA ARG A 120 -0.37 31.91 32.05
C ARG A 120 -0.09 33.00 33.10
N ALA A 121 -0.32 32.71 34.36
CA ALA A 121 -0.03 33.64 35.46
C ALA A 121 1.45 34.04 35.51
N GLU A 122 2.37 33.11 35.30
CA GLU A 122 3.79 33.38 35.20
C GLU A 122 4.15 34.30 34.01
N LEU A 123 3.52 34.12 32.87
CA LEU A 123 3.66 34.99 31.70
C LEU A 123 3.15 36.41 32.00
N ASP A 124 1.96 36.50 32.59
CA ASP A 124 1.30 37.77 32.92
C ASP A 124 2.14 38.57 33.95
N GLN A 125 2.77 37.89 34.92
CA GLN A 125 3.66 38.48 35.89
C GLN A 125 4.87 39.19 35.21
N VAL A 126 5.52 38.52 34.26
CA VAL A 126 6.66 39.12 33.53
C VAL A 126 6.20 40.25 32.60
N SER A 127 5.04 40.10 31.96
CA SER A 127 4.43 41.14 31.12
C SER A 127 4.15 42.42 31.92
N ALA A 128 3.61 42.27 33.14
CA ALA A 128 3.33 43.37 34.05
C ALA A 128 4.60 44.10 34.47
N ARG A 129 5.70 43.38 34.78
CA ARG A 129 7.00 44.01 35.09
C ARG A 129 7.54 44.86 33.95
N LEU A 130 7.35 44.45 32.70
CA LEU A 130 7.72 45.20 31.51
C LEU A 130 6.77 46.37 31.20
N GLY A 131 5.61 46.42 31.85
CA GLY A 131 4.55 47.37 31.55
C GLY A 131 3.95 47.15 30.14
N ILE A 132 3.89 45.89 29.67
CA ILE A 132 3.40 45.50 28.37
C ILE A 132 2.04 44.83 28.55
N PRO A 133 1.01 45.19 27.76
CA PRO A 133 -0.27 44.53 27.80
C PRO A 133 -0.15 43.03 27.48
N PRO A 134 -0.94 42.16 28.15
CA PRO A 134 -0.98 40.76 27.82
C PRO A 134 -1.27 40.49 26.33
N GLY A 135 -0.53 39.58 25.72
CA GLY A 135 -0.75 39.22 24.29
C GLY A 135 0.00 40.09 23.27
N THR A 136 0.74 41.13 23.69
CA THR A 136 1.52 41.94 22.75
C THR A 136 2.70 41.12 22.19
N GLU A 137 2.75 40.92 20.88
CA GLU A 137 3.89 40.36 20.17
C GLU A 137 4.86 41.45 19.76
N GLY A 138 6.20 41.24 19.93
CA GLY A 138 7.22 42.18 19.45
C GLY A 138 7.33 43.44 20.28
N ALA A 139 7.44 43.34 21.60
CA ALA A 139 7.62 44.50 22.47
C ALA A 139 8.91 45.27 22.14
N ASP A 140 8.75 46.55 21.82
CA ASP A 140 9.84 47.48 21.65
C ASP A 140 10.41 47.85 23.02
N ILE A 141 11.70 47.65 23.19
CA ILE A 141 12.42 47.89 24.46
C ILE A 141 12.24 49.34 24.91
N GLU A 142 12.29 50.30 23.98
CA GLU A 142 12.18 51.73 24.24
C GLU A 142 10.79 52.13 24.78
N LYS A 143 9.78 51.29 24.54
CA LYS A 143 8.41 51.52 25.03
C LYS A 143 8.12 50.89 26.39
N THR A 144 9.07 50.14 26.94
CA THR A 144 8.90 49.55 28.28
C THR A 144 8.89 50.67 29.33
N SER A 145 8.11 50.45 30.40
CA SER A 145 8.02 51.44 31.50
C SER A 145 9.38 51.73 32.12
N LEU A 146 10.24 50.74 32.21
CA LEU A 146 11.58 50.81 32.78
C LEU A 146 12.48 51.74 31.97
N VAL A 147 12.60 51.56 30.68
CA VAL A 147 13.44 52.35 29.78
C VAL A 147 12.87 53.74 29.59
N ARG A 148 11.56 53.91 29.46
CA ARG A 148 10.91 55.23 29.34
C ARG A 148 11.20 56.10 30.55
N LYS A 149 11.19 55.55 31.78
CA LYS A 149 11.55 56.29 33.00
C LYS A 149 12.99 56.75 32.93
N ALA A 150 13.95 55.87 32.64
CA ALA A 150 15.37 56.21 32.53
C ALA A 150 15.65 57.22 31.42
N LEU A 151 14.97 57.13 30.28
CA LEU A 151 15.07 58.12 29.18
C LEU A 151 14.57 59.51 29.61
N ALA A 152 13.49 59.59 30.37
CA ALA A 152 13.00 60.88 30.88
C ALA A 152 13.98 61.54 31.86
N GLU A 153 14.62 60.73 32.74
CA GLU A 153 15.67 61.23 33.67
C GLU A 153 16.90 61.67 32.90
N PHE A 154 17.34 60.95 31.91
CA PHE A 154 18.46 61.29 31.03
C PHE A 154 18.19 62.57 30.27
N ASP A 155 17.02 62.71 29.63
CA ASP A 155 16.65 63.95 28.93
C ASP A 155 16.63 65.18 29.85
N ASN A 156 16.17 64.96 31.09
CA ASN A 156 16.20 66.12 32.07
C ASN A 156 17.64 66.49 32.46
N ALA A 157 18.49 65.48 32.77
CA ALA A 157 19.88 65.68 33.10
C ALA A 157 20.68 66.37 31.94
N ARG A 158 20.41 65.92 30.70
CA ARG A 158 21.01 66.56 29.50
C ARG A 158 20.64 68.03 29.37
N LYS A 159 19.36 68.38 29.47
CA LYS A 159 18.88 69.76 29.40
C LYS A 159 19.44 70.64 30.53
N ASP A 160 19.62 70.05 31.73
CA ASP A 160 20.26 70.83 32.84
C ASP A 160 21.72 71.09 32.58
N LEU A 161 22.47 70.09 32.10
CA LEU A 161 23.89 70.25 31.71
C LEU A 161 24.06 71.31 30.60
N GLU A 162 23.27 71.25 29.52
CA GLU A 162 23.30 72.22 28.42
C GLU A 162 23.05 73.63 28.92
N ARG A 163 22.05 73.83 29.78
CA ARG A 163 21.73 75.13 30.40
C ARG A 163 22.87 75.66 31.24
N ARG A 164 23.48 74.80 32.09
CA ARG A 164 24.62 75.21 32.94
C ARG A 164 25.87 75.50 32.14
N LYS A 165 26.15 74.78 31.06
CA LYS A 165 27.24 75.07 30.14
C LYS A 165 27.04 76.45 29.47
N ASP A 166 25.81 76.79 29.06
CA ASP A 166 25.55 78.19 28.51
C ASP A 166 25.70 79.29 29.55
N LEU A 167 25.23 79.07 30.79
CA LEU A 167 25.39 80.03 31.87
C LEU A 167 26.87 80.20 32.31
N ALA A 168 27.65 79.16 32.37
CA ALA A 168 29.09 79.21 32.67
C ALA A 168 29.87 79.96 31.56
N GLY A 169 29.53 79.75 30.28
CA GLY A 169 30.07 80.47 29.14
C GLY A 169 29.81 81.97 29.21
N LYS A 170 28.78 82.39 29.96
CA LYS A 170 28.44 83.77 30.26
C LYS A 170 29.01 84.23 31.59
N ASN A 171 29.86 83.49 32.27
CA ASN A 171 30.44 83.74 33.63
C ASN A 171 29.37 83.96 34.73
N LEU A 172 28.17 83.34 34.63
CA LEU A 172 27.06 83.52 35.57
C LEU A 172 27.03 82.48 36.68
N ILE A 173 27.76 81.35 36.54
CA ILE A 173 27.86 80.26 37.52
C ILE A 173 29.29 79.72 37.64
N ALA A 174 29.61 79.02 38.73
CA ALA A 174 30.90 78.38 38.93
C ALA A 174 31.11 77.14 38.10
N MET A 175 32.34 76.83 37.64
CA MET A 175 32.69 75.59 36.92
C MET A 175 32.28 74.31 37.71
N LYS A 176 32.36 74.35 39.02
CA LYS A 176 31.91 73.29 39.87
C LYS A 176 30.43 72.85 39.60
N ASP A 177 29.56 73.85 39.31
CA ASP A 177 28.17 73.60 39.02
C ASP A 177 27.98 72.85 37.68
N VAL A 178 28.89 73.09 36.73
CA VAL A 178 28.94 72.40 35.44
C VAL A 178 29.42 70.93 35.64
N ASP A 179 30.51 70.76 36.42
CA ASP A 179 31.09 69.45 36.76
C ASP A 179 30.04 68.55 37.46
N ASP A 180 29.29 69.12 38.42
CA ASP A 180 28.21 68.42 39.15
C ASP A 180 27.07 68.03 38.18
N ALA A 181 26.73 68.87 37.18
CA ALA A 181 25.72 68.56 36.20
C ALA A 181 26.20 67.48 35.20
N GLU A 182 27.49 67.55 34.81
CA GLU A 182 28.08 66.50 33.96
C GLU A 182 28.14 65.11 34.63
N ALA A 183 28.52 65.11 35.92
CA ALA A 183 28.43 63.84 36.69
C ALA A 183 27.04 63.29 36.72
N ARG A 184 25.97 64.08 36.92
CA ARG A 184 24.58 63.68 36.88
C ARG A 184 24.13 63.10 35.51
N PHE A 185 24.57 63.79 34.46
CA PHE A 185 24.31 63.35 33.09
C PHE A 185 24.92 61.98 32.81
N LEU A 186 26.20 61.77 33.17
CA LEU A 186 26.89 60.51 33.01
C LEU A 186 26.21 59.39 33.80
N VAL A 187 25.72 59.65 35.01
CA VAL A 187 24.95 58.71 35.81
C VAL A 187 23.62 58.37 35.14
N ALA A 188 22.91 59.39 34.62
CA ALA A 188 21.65 59.17 33.91
C ALA A 188 21.84 58.34 32.61
N GLU A 189 22.95 58.63 31.89
CA GLU A 189 23.32 57.84 30.70
C GLU A 189 23.58 56.36 31.06
N ALA A 190 24.34 56.13 32.11
CA ALA A 190 24.60 54.77 32.61
C ALA A 190 23.30 54.03 33.03
N ASN A 191 22.35 54.77 33.65
CA ASN A 191 21.05 54.23 34.06
C ASN A 191 20.19 53.81 32.84
N VAL A 192 20.22 54.59 31.74
CA VAL A 192 19.53 54.20 30.49
C VAL A 192 20.10 52.90 29.94
N ARG A 193 21.44 52.77 29.95
CA ARG A 193 22.09 51.54 29.46
C ARG A 193 21.70 50.35 30.32
N GLY A 194 21.79 50.46 31.65
CA GLY A 194 21.37 49.40 32.56
C GLY A 194 19.89 49.03 32.44
N SER A 195 19.00 50.04 32.27
CA SER A 195 17.57 49.78 32.07
C SER A 195 17.27 49.06 30.77
N ARG A 196 18.04 49.35 29.69
CA ARG A 196 17.92 48.58 28.41
C ARG A 196 18.38 47.13 28.58
N GLU A 197 19.49 46.92 29.28
CA GLU A 197 19.97 45.56 29.55
C GLU A 197 18.96 44.76 30.39
N GLU A 198 18.39 45.36 31.42
CA GLU A 198 17.33 44.72 32.25
C GLU A 198 16.07 44.46 31.44
N ALA A 199 15.62 45.41 30.61
CA ALA A 199 14.48 45.20 29.71
C ALA A 199 14.73 44.05 28.72
N ASN A 200 15.95 43.92 28.17
CA ASN A 200 16.32 42.79 27.32
C ASN A 200 16.26 41.47 28.04
N ASN A 201 16.75 41.39 29.27
CA ASN A 201 16.69 40.18 30.10
C ASN A 201 15.25 39.77 30.41
N LEU A 202 14.41 40.74 30.76
CA LEU A 202 12.97 40.50 30.99
C LEU A 202 12.25 40.06 29.72
N LEU A 203 12.59 40.62 28.55
CA LEU A 203 12.04 40.19 27.26
C LEU A 203 12.46 38.74 26.91
N ALA A 204 13.71 38.35 27.18
CA ALA A 204 14.16 36.99 27.03
C ALA A 204 13.38 36.04 27.94
N THR A 205 13.17 36.43 29.21
CA THR A 205 12.34 35.70 30.17
C THR A 205 10.89 35.56 29.68
N LEU A 206 10.31 36.64 29.15
CA LEU A 206 8.96 36.68 28.60
C LEU A 206 8.81 35.64 27.46
N ARG A 207 9.79 35.55 26.55
CA ARG A 207 9.80 34.55 25.48
C ARG A 207 9.81 33.12 26.04
N GLY A 208 10.62 32.87 27.08
CA GLY A 208 10.66 31.59 27.76
C GLY A 208 9.31 31.21 28.39
N LYS A 209 8.63 32.16 29.06
CA LYS A 209 7.32 31.93 29.67
C LYS A 209 6.22 31.72 28.62
N ARG A 210 6.30 32.41 27.47
CA ARG A 210 5.40 32.13 26.32
C ARG A 210 5.56 30.69 25.79
N ALA A 211 6.80 30.23 25.65
CA ALA A 211 7.06 28.87 25.23
C ALA A 211 6.50 27.85 26.25
N SER A 212 6.65 28.12 27.55
CA SER A 212 6.09 27.28 28.61
C SER A 212 4.56 27.21 28.54
N LEU A 213 3.88 28.36 28.33
CA LEU A 213 2.42 28.39 28.14
C LEU A 213 2.00 27.61 26.91
N ALA A 214 2.69 27.77 25.78
CA ALA A 214 2.38 27.05 24.55
C ALA A 214 2.50 25.51 24.73
N ILE A 215 3.50 25.04 25.50
CA ILE A 215 3.66 23.63 25.86
C ILE A 215 2.49 23.15 26.73
N ALA A 216 2.09 23.92 27.75
CA ALA A 216 0.97 23.57 28.61
C ALA A 216 -0.35 23.52 27.83
N GLU A 217 -0.57 24.46 26.93
CA GLU A 217 -1.73 24.46 26.03
C GLU A 217 -1.72 23.28 25.06
N LYS A 218 -0.55 22.91 24.52
CA LYS A 218 -0.45 21.68 23.68
C LYS A 218 -0.85 20.47 24.47
N LYS A 219 -0.29 20.27 25.66
CA LYS A 219 -0.64 19.12 26.52
C LYS A 219 -2.12 19.07 26.86
N LEU A 220 -2.75 20.21 27.12
CA LEU A 220 -4.21 20.28 27.34
C LEU A 220 -4.99 19.93 26.07
N ARG A 221 -4.55 20.35 24.88
CA ARG A 221 -5.19 19.92 23.62
C ARG A 221 -5.05 18.42 23.42
N ASP A 222 -3.91 17.84 23.75
CA ASP A 222 -3.61 16.42 23.55
C ASP A 222 -4.40 15.50 24.51
N THR A 223 -5.03 16.06 25.57
CA THR A 223 -6.02 15.32 26.38
C THR A 223 -7.23 14.88 25.57
N ARG A 224 -7.52 15.55 24.47
CA ARG A 224 -8.61 15.24 23.54
C ARG A 224 -8.03 14.55 22.31
N VAL A 225 -7.95 13.24 22.38
CA VAL A 225 -7.38 12.42 21.31
C VAL A 225 -8.33 12.39 20.12
N LYS A 226 -7.85 12.85 18.98
CA LYS A 226 -8.66 13.03 17.76
C LYS A 226 -8.22 12.08 16.67
N SER A 227 -9.18 11.66 15.81
CA SER A 227 -8.84 10.90 14.61
C SER A 227 -7.99 11.73 13.65
N PRO A 228 -6.85 11.21 13.15
CA PRO A 228 -6.03 11.89 12.13
C PRO A 228 -6.60 11.73 10.71
N ILE A 229 -7.46 10.74 10.47
CA ILE A 229 -8.04 10.40 9.16
C ILE A 229 -9.56 10.19 9.25
N ASP A 230 -10.22 10.22 8.09
CA ASP A 230 -11.57 9.68 7.94
C ASP A 230 -11.51 8.17 7.80
N GLY A 231 -12.43 7.43 8.42
CA GLY A 231 -12.40 5.97 8.34
C GLY A 231 -13.35 5.30 9.32
N PHE A 232 -12.98 4.09 9.72
CA PHE A 232 -13.70 3.27 10.69
C PHE A 232 -12.76 2.77 11.76
N ILE A 233 -13.30 2.59 12.95
CA ILE A 233 -12.60 1.94 14.06
C ILE A 233 -12.47 0.45 13.73
N GLU A 234 -11.25 -0.01 13.46
CA GLU A 234 -10.93 -1.43 13.27
C GLU A 234 -10.80 -2.16 14.61
N SER A 235 -10.25 -1.48 15.62
CA SER A 235 -10.18 -2.02 16.98
C SER A 235 -10.07 -0.90 18.02
N ARG A 236 -10.67 -1.13 19.19
CA ARG A 236 -10.55 -0.30 20.39
C ARG A 236 -9.68 -1.05 21.41
N MET A 237 -8.63 -0.39 21.91
CA MET A 237 -7.63 -0.95 22.81
C MET A 237 -7.57 -0.20 24.13
N VAL A 238 -8.58 0.60 24.44
CA VAL A 238 -8.63 1.43 25.66
C VAL A 238 -10.02 1.44 26.25
N SER A 239 -10.11 1.54 27.58
CA SER A 239 -11.36 1.59 28.34
C SER A 239 -11.46 2.85 29.20
N THR A 240 -12.70 3.27 29.50
CA THR A 240 -12.96 4.37 30.44
C THR A 240 -12.44 3.99 31.83
N GLY A 241 -11.73 4.92 32.50
CA GLY A 241 -11.10 4.71 33.79
C GLY A 241 -9.69 4.11 33.70
N GLU A 242 -9.23 3.71 32.54
CA GLU A 242 -7.89 3.16 32.33
C GLU A 242 -6.82 4.25 32.36
N TYR A 243 -5.69 3.97 32.99
CA TYR A 243 -4.52 4.86 32.95
C TYR A 243 -3.64 4.54 31.75
N VAL A 244 -3.43 5.51 30.86
CA VAL A 244 -2.60 5.39 29.66
C VAL A 244 -1.31 6.16 29.80
N LYS A 245 -0.23 5.63 29.22
CA LYS A 245 1.08 6.28 29.10
C LYS A 245 1.29 6.84 27.70
N VAL A 246 2.29 7.69 27.54
CA VAL A 246 2.72 8.14 26.21
C VAL A 246 3.04 6.93 25.33
N GLY A 247 2.47 6.89 24.11
CA GLY A 247 2.66 5.80 23.17
C GLY A 247 1.70 4.61 23.35
N THR A 248 0.85 4.59 24.40
CA THR A 248 -0.18 3.54 24.55
C THR A 248 -1.15 3.58 23.37
N PRO A 249 -1.33 2.48 22.62
CA PRO A 249 -2.27 2.41 21.51
C PRO A 249 -3.71 2.46 22.03
N LEU A 250 -4.53 3.32 21.45
CA LEU A 250 -5.92 3.55 21.85
C LEU A 250 -6.91 2.98 20.83
N PHE A 251 -6.67 3.26 19.55
CA PHE A 251 -7.50 2.81 18.44
C PHE A 251 -6.67 2.42 17.24
N ARG A 252 -7.20 1.49 16.47
CA ARG A 252 -6.76 1.28 15.09
C ARG A 252 -7.88 1.75 14.16
N ILE A 253 -7.54 2.65 13.25
CA ILE A 253 -8.47 3.28 12.31
C ILE A 253 -8.05 2.91 10.90
N VAL A 254 -9.00 2.53 10.06
CA VAL A 254 -8.78 2.15 8.67
C VAL A 254 -9.65 3.00 7.74
N ASP A 255 -9.05 3.55 6.70
CA ASP A 255 -9.79 4.09 5.55
C ASP A 255 -10.05 2.97 4.54
N ASP A 256 -11.30 2.56 4.43
CA ASP A 256 -11.75 1.48 3.57
C ASP A 256 -12.49 1.95 2.31
N ARG A 257 -12.52 3.26 2.02
CA ARG A 257 -13.16 3.82 0.80
C ARG A 257 -12.50 3.30 -0.47
N THR A 258 -11.24 3.02 -0.41
CA THR A 258 -10.48 2.32 -1.43
C THR A 258 -9.70 1.21 -0.75
N ILE A 259 -9.73 0.03 -1.34
CA ILE A 259 -8.96 -1.11 -0.86
C ILE A 259 -7.75 -1.32 -1.76
N ARG A 260 -6.60 -1.57 -1.14
CA ARG A 260 -5.37 -1.98 -1.81
C ARG A 260 -5.28 -3.49 -1.78
N LEU A 261 -5.02 -4.09 -2.93
CA LEU A 261 -4.60 -5.47 -3.05
C LEU A 261 -3.08 -5.50 -3.10
N LEU A 262 -2.47 -6.16 -2.15
CA LEU A 262 -1.03 -6.43 -2.11
C LEU A 262 -0.80 -7.87 -2.53
N GLY A 263 -0.06 -8.08 -3.59
CA GLY A 263 0.22 -9.42 -4.10
C GLY A 263 1.59 -9.50 -4.76
N GLU A 264 1.96 -10.71 -5.16
CA GLU A 264 3.25 -10.99 -5.79
C GLU A 264 3.04 -11.63 -7.16
N VAL A 265 3.79 -11.15 -8.13
CA VAL A 265 3.77 -11.64 -9.51
C VAL A 265 5.18 -12.13 -9.87
N PRO A 266 5.34 -13.28 -10.54
CA PRO A 266 6.65 -13.78 -10.93
C PRO A 266 7.44 -12.76 -11.76
N GLU A 267 8.75 -12.64 -11.52
CA GLU A 267 9.63 -11.68 -12.18
C GLU A 267 9.66 -11.80 -13.71
N PHE A 268 9.35 -12.98 -14.22
CA PHE A 268 9.22 -13.25 -15.66
C PHE A 268 8.28 -12.26 -16.37
N TYR A 269 7.26 -11.77 -15.66
CA TYR A 269 6.30 -10.82 -16.21
C TYR A 269 6.70 -9.35 -16.03
N ALA A 270 7.87 -9.06 -15.43
CA ALA A 270 8.31 -7.71 -15.09
C ALA A 270 8.19 -6.71 -16.24
N ALA A 271 8.68 -7.11 -17.43
CA ALA A 271 8.65 -6.28 -18.65
C ALA A 271 7.23 -5.98 -19.16
N SER A 272 6.24 -6.78 -18.77
CA SER A 272 4.84 -6.64 -19.18
C SER A 272 3.99 -5.86 -18.19
N LEU A 273 4.51 -5.56 -17.02
CA LEU A 273 3.80 -4.83 -15.96
C LEU A 273 3.96 -3.33 -16.16
N ALA A 274 2.85 -2.61 -16.12
CA ALA A 274 2.82 -1.15 -16.15
C ALA A 274 1.75 -0.62 -15.18
N ALA A 275 2.02 0.51 -14.55
CA ALA A 275 1.00 1.19 -13.77
C ALA A 275 -0.18 1.60 -14.66
N GLY A 276 -1.39 1.48 -14.13
CA GLY A 276 -2.63 1.77 -14.87
C GLY A 276 -3.28 0.57 -15.55
N LEU A 277 -2.63 -0.60 -15.61
CA LEU A 277 -3.26 -1.82 -16.12
C LEU A 277 -4.52 -2.17 -15.31
N ALA A 278 -5.53 -2.65 -16.02
CA ALA A 278 -6.77 -3.12 -15.40
C ALA A 278 -6.51 -4.39 -14.60
N VAL A 279 -7.08 -4.46 -13.40
CA VAL A 279 -7.01 -5.61 -12.51
C VAL A 279 -8.42 -6.05 -12.15
N GLU A 280 -8.71 -7.32 -12.32
CA GLU A 280 -9.93 -7.97 -11.87
C GLU A 280 -9.64 -8.73 -10.58
N LEU A 281 -10.47 -8.54 -9.55
CA LEU A 281 -10.35 -9.17 -8.24
C LEU A 281 -11.59 -9.99 -7.92
N SER A 282 -11.39 -11.20 -7.49
CA SER A 282 -12.41 -12.07 -6.90
C SER A 282 -12.01 -12.40 -5.47
N VAL A 283 -12.94 -12.27 -4.52
CA VAL A 283 -12.71 -12.56 -3.10
C VAL A 283 -13.56 -13.75 -2.66
N ASP A 284 -12.99 -14.63 -1.85
CA ASP A 284 -13.67 -15.85 -1.40
C ASP A 284 -14.92 -15.55 -0.55
N GLY A 285 -14.92 -14.41 0.16
CA GLY A 285 -16.06 -13.97 0.95
C GLY A 285 -17.28 -13.52 0.14
N ARG A 286 -17.16 -13.40 -1.20
CA ARG A 286 -18.24 -13.01 -2.13
C ARG A 286 -18.12 -13.78 -3.45
N PRO A 287 -18.47 -15.07 -3.47
CA PRO A 287 -18.35 -15.87 -4.67
C PRO A 287 -19.24 -15.34 -5.81
N GLY A 288 -18.70 -15.39 -7.02
CA GLY A 288 -19.40 -14.92 -8.23
C GLY A 288 -19.35 -13.41 -8.48
N LYS A 289 -18.75 -12.61 -7.58
CA LYS A 289 -18.59 -11.17 -7.79
C LYS A 289 -17.15 -10.82 -8.14
N THR A 290 -16.97 -10.08 -9.23
CA THR A 290 -15.67 -9.56 -9.66
C THR A 290 -15.63 -8.05 -9.46
N TYR A 291 -14.58 -7.58 -8.81
CA TYR A 291 -14.32 -6.16 -8.59
C TYR A 291 -13.26 -5.70 -9.59
N ARG A 292 -13.46 -4.51 -10.14
CA ARG A 292 -12.52 -3.91 -11.08
C ARG A 292 -11.70 -2.83 -10.40
N GLY A 293 -10.40 -2.87 -10.63
CA GLY A 293 -9.44 -1.92 -10.11
C GLY A 293 -8.32 -1.66 -11.11
N THR A 294 -7.30 -0.97 -10.67
CA THR A 294 -6.12 -0.64 -11.47
C THR A 294 -4.84 -0.95 -10.72
N LEU A 295 -3.83 -1.43 -11.43
CA LEU A 295 -2.47 -1.60 -10.92
C LEU A 295 -1.88 -0.22 -10.65
N LYS A 296 -1.61 0.07 -9.37
CA LYS A 296 -1.16 1.41 -8.96
C LYS A 296 0.35 1.50 -8.81
N ARG A 297 0.96 0.48 -8.22
CA ARG A 297 2.38 0.42 -7.92
C ARG A 297 2.95 -0.96 -8.25
N ILE A 298 4.20 -0.94 -8.66
CA ILE A 298 5.00 -2.12 -8.95
C ILE A 298 6.32 -1.88 -8.24
N SER A 299 6.78 -2.85 -7.44
CA SER A 299 8.08 -2.76 -6.78
C SER A 299 9.20 -2.65 -7.81
N PRO A 300 10.16 -1.74 -7.61
CA PRO A 300 11.33 -1.65 -8.50
C PRO A 300 12.31 -2.81 -8.34
N ALA A 301 12.14 -3.64 -7.30
CA ALA A 301 13.01 -4.77 -7.00
C ALA A 301 12.19 -6.06 -6.89
N SER A 302 12.77 -7.16 -7.37
CA SER A 302 12.26 -8.50 -7.11
C SER A 302 12.77 -9.02 -5.76
N ASN A 303 11.95 -9.84 -5.12
CA ASN A 303 12.35 -10.57 -3.93
C ASN A 303 13.21 -11.78 -4.35
N ALA A 304 14.48 -11.77 -3.94
CA ALA A 304 15.44 -12.82 -4.33
C ALA A 304 15.06 -14.22 -3.81
N ALA A 305 14.29 -14.32 -2.73
CA ALA A 305 13.91 -15.61 -2.13
C ALA A 305 12.90 -16.37 -2.98
N ASN A 306 11.93 -15.67 -3.59
CA ASN A 306 10.86 -16.28 -4.34
C ASN A 306 10.77 -15.82 -5.81
N ARG A 307 11.69 -14.96 -6.26
CA ARG A 307 11.74 -14.36 -7.60
C ARG A 307 10.40 -13.75 -8.03
N ALA A 308 9.81 -13.00 -7.13
CA ALA A 308 8.55 -12.33 -7.37
C ALA A 308 8.68 -10.82 -7.20
N ILE A 309 7.85 -10.08 -7.91
CA ILE A 309 7.73 -8.64 -7.84
C ILE A 309 6.44 -8.31 -7.09
N GLN A 310 6.55 -7.50 -6.05
CA GLN A 310 5.40 -7.04 -5.31
C GLN A 310 4.62 -6.01 -6.15
N VAL A 311 3.32 -6.20 -6.23
CA VAL A 311 2.40 -5.32 -6.96
C VAL A 311 1.28 -4.85 -6.04
N GLU A 312 0.82 -3.63 -6.28
CA GLU A 312 -0.29 -3.02 -5.55
C GLU A 312 -1.37 -2.59 -6.53
N GLY A 313 -2.57 -3.17 -6.38
CA GLY A 313 -3.77 -2.78 -7.11
C GLY A 313 -4.73 -1.99 -6.23
N ASN A 314 -5.36 -0.95 -6.76
CA ASN A 314 -6.36 -0.14 -6.06
C ASN A 314 -7.77 -0.46 -6.57
N PHE A 315 -8.68 -0.68 -5.64
CA PHE A 315 -10.08 -1.03 -5.90
C PHE A 315 -11.01 -0.06 -5.19
N PRO A 316 -11.87 0.68 -5.92
CA PRO A 316 -12.92 1.48 -5.31
C PRO A 316 -13.87 0.61 -4.48
N ASN A 317 -14.19 1.04 -3.25
CA ASN A 317 -15.00 0.27 -2.32
C ASN A 317 -16.16 1.11 -1.75
N ALA A 318 -16.89 1.78 -2.63
CA ALA A 318 -18.00 2.67 -2.23
C ALA A 318 -19.06 1.95 -1.38
N ASN A 319 -19.34 0.68 -1.70
CA ASN A 319 -20.33 -0.15 -0.98
C ASN A 319 -19.74 -0.86 0.24
N ARG A 320 -18.42 -0.72 0.52
CA ARG A 320 -17.72 -1.34 1.65
C ARG A 320 -17.85 -2.87 1.73
N GLU A 321 -17.90 -3.48 0.56
CA GLU A 321 -17.99 -4.94 0.46
C GLU A 321 -16.64 -5.63 0.63
N LEU A 322 -15.57 -4.94 0.25
CA LEU A 322 -14.19 -5.39 0.46
C LEU A 322 -13.73 -4.93 1.85
N LYS A 323 -13.11 -5.84 2.58
CA LYS A 323 -12.58 -5.53 3.92
C LYS A 323 -11.08 -5.78 3.98
N SER A 324 -10.40 -4.97 4.77
CA SER A 324 -9.01 -5.21 5.14
C SER A 324 -8.86 -6.61 5.76
N GLY A 325 -7.77 -7.31 5.42
CA GLY A 325 -7.52 -8.67 5.88
C GLY A 325 -8.14 -9.78 5.01
N PHE A 326 -9.00 -9.46 4.02
CA PHE A 326 -9.48 -10.47 3.08
C PHE A 326 -8.36 -10.89 2.13
N PHE A 327 -8.45 -12.14 1.67
CA PHE A 327 -7.64 -12.65 0.56
C PHE A 327 -8.47 -12.71 -0.71
N GLY A 328 -7.80 -12.55 -1.84
CA GLY A 328 -8.47 -12.61 -3.13
C GLY A 328 -7.55 -13.09 -4.24
N LYS A 329 -8.17 -13.65 -5.27
CA LYS A 329 -7.53 -13.98 -6.55
C LYS A 329 -7.68 -12.79 -7.47
N ALA A 330 -6.59 -12.34 -8.06
CA ALA A 330 -6.60 -11.23 -8.98
C ALA A 330 -5.98 -11.60 -10.31
N ALA A 331 -6.46 -10.93 -11.37
CA ALA A 331 -5.94 -11.08 -12.70
C ALA A 331 -5.61 -9.70 -13.30
N ILE A 332 -4.34 -9.47 -13.62
CA ILE A 332 -3.89 -8.26 -14.33
C ILE A 332 -4.10 -8.49 -15.82
N LEU A 333 -4.86 -7.63 -16.48
CA LEU A 333 -5.05 -7.64 -17.90
C LEU A 333 -3.87 -6.93 -18.59
N LEU A 334 -3.01 -7.71 -19.26
CA LEU A 334 -1.84 -7.17 -19.97
C LEU A 334 -2.21 -6.57 -21.31
N ARG A 335 -2.88 -7.36 -22.14
CA ARG A 335 -3.34 -7.00 -23.47
C ARG A 335 -4.48 -7.91 -23.91
N VAL A 336 -5.22 -7.49 -24.88
CA VAL A 336 -6.18 -8.34 -25.59
C VAL A 336 -5.56 -8.67 -26.94
N ASP A 337 -5.41 -9.96 -27.22
CA ASP A 337 -4.97 -10.46 -28.52
C ASP A 337 -6.18 -10.58 -29.42
N PRO A 338 -6.34 -9.72 -30.45
CA PRO A 338 -7.56 -9.69 -31.25
C PRO A 338 -7.68 -10.86 -32.22
N ASP A 339 -6.56 -11.49 -32.58
CA ASP A 339 -6.47 -12.50 -33.62
C ASP A 339 -6.31 -13.94 -33.08
N GLY A 340 -6.62 -14.16 -31.83
CA GLY A 340 -6.59 -15.49 -31.25
C GLY A 340 -7.58 -16.45 -31.92
N VAL A 341 -7.21 -17.71 -32.07
CA VAL A 341 -8.06 -18.74 -32.66
C VAL A 341 -8.66 -19.60 -31.56
N SER A 342 -9.97 -19.79 -31.59
CA SER A 342 -10.65 -20.61 -30.58
C SER A 342 -11.56 -21.67 -31.21
N VAL A 343 -11.65 -22.83 -30.58
CA VAL A 343 -12.57 -23.91 -30.96
C VAL A 343 -13.44 -24.32 -29.76
N PRO A 344 -14.62 -24.91 -29.97
CA PRO A 344 -15.36 -25.54 -28.89
C PRO A 344 -14.52 -26.60 -28.19
N LYS A 345 -14.55 -26.70 -26.87
CA LYS A 345 -13.78 -27.69 -26.09
C LYS A 345 -14.01 -29.12 -26.56
N GLN A 346 -15.23 -29.44 -27.03
CA GLN A 346 -15.61 -30.75 -27.55
C GLN A 346 -14.84 -31.15 -28.81
N ALA A 347 -14.24 -30.21 -29.54
CA ALA A 347 -13.43 -30.49 -30.72
C ALA A 347 -12.04 -31.03 -30.38
N VAL A 348 -11.55 -30.80 -29.17
CA VAL A 348 -10.21 -31.22 -28.74
C VAL A 348 -10.25 -32.63 -28.24
N VAL A 349 -9.34 -33.46 -28.76
CA VAL A 349 -9.14 -34.86 -28.33
C VAL A 349 -7.73 -34.97 -27.75
N THR A 350 -7.66 -35.46 -26.53
CA THR A 350 -6.39 -35.77 -25.89
C THR A 350 -6.19 -37.27 -25.89
N PHE A 351 -5.15 -37.74 -26.54
CA PHE A 351 -4.80 -39.14 -26.59
C PHE A 351 -3.32 -39.34 -26.32
N ALA A 352 -2.99 -40.18 -25.35
CA ALA A 352 -1.61 -40.46 -24.92
C ALA A 352 -0.78 -39.17 -24.66
N GLY A 353 -1.40 -38.12 -24.10
CA GLY A 353 -0.73 -36.86 -23.80
C GLY A 353 -0.52 -35.94 -25.02
N VAL A 354 -1.05 -36.30 -26.19
CA VAL A 354 -1.03 -35.48 -27.41
C VAL A 354 -2.40 -34.85 -27.62
N GLU A 355 -2.44 -33.56 -27.77
CA GLU A 355 -3.64 -32.79 -28.04
C GLU A 355 -3.81 -32.63 -29.55
N LYS A 356 -5.00 -32.96 -30.03
CA LYS A 356 -5.32 -32.95 -31.47
C LYS A 356 -6.75 -32.53 -31.75
N VAL A 357 -6.99 -32.05 -32.94
CA VAL A 357 -8.30 -31.73 -33.48
C VAL A 357 -8.43 -32.39 -34.85
N PHE A 358 -9.66 -32.71 -35.27
CA PHE A 358 -9.93 -33.15 -36.61
C PHE A 358 -10.48 -32.01 -37.45
N VAL A 359 -9.71 -31.55 -38.41
CA VAL A 359 -10.13 -30.55 -39.42
C VAL A 359 -10.80 -31.25 -40.56
N ILE A 360 -11.96 -30.76 -40.98
CA ILE A 360 -12.73 -31.35 -42.08
C ILE A 360 -12.46 -30.59 -43.38
N ASP A 361 -11.80 -31.27 -44.31
CA ASP A 361 -11.48 -30.80 -45.63
C ASP A 361 -12.02 -31.79 -46.66
N ASN A 362 -12.83 -31.30 -47.62
CA ASN A 362 -13.43 -32.10 -48.69
C ASN A 362 -14.11 -33.40 -48.19
N ASN A 363 -14.90 -33.32 -47.11
CA ASN A 363 -15.56 -34.43 -46.44
C ASN A 363 -14.63 -35.54 -45.93
N ALA A 364 -13.37 -35.22 -45.70
CA ALA A 364 -12.40 -36.09 -45.01
C ALA A 364 -11.90 -35.43 -43.75
N ALA A 365 -11.77 -36.23 -42.69
CA ALA A 365 -11.19 -35.77 -41.42
C ALA A 365 -9.65 -35.84 -41.49
N ARG A 366 -9.00 -34.70 -41.25
CA ARG A 366 -7.54 -34.62 -41.13
C ARG A 366 -7.15 -34.36 -39.70
N GLU A 367 -6.33 -35.23 -39.14
CA GLU A 367 -5.81 -35.09 -37.81
C GLU A 367 -4.75 -33.98 -37.81
N ARG A 368 -4.93 -32.95 -36.93
CA ARG A 368 -3.93 -31.93 -36.67
C ARG A 368 -3.58 -31.86 -35.23
N ARG A 369 -2.31 -31.99 -34.92
CA ARG A 369 -1.79 -31.72 -33.56
C ARG A 369 -1.91 -30.23 -33.29
N VAL A 370 -2.37 -29.91 -32.09
CA VAL A 370 -2.60 -28.55 -31.69
C VAL A 370 -1.91 -28.28 -30.37
N LYS A 371 -1.57 -27.02 -30.13
CA LYS A 371 -1.13 -26.53 -28.87
C LYS A 371 -2.25 -25.70 -28.26
N LEU A 372 -2.78 -26.16 -27.13
CA LEU A 372 -3.84 -25.45 -26.43
C LEU A 372 -3.30 -24.22 -25.73
N GLY A 373 -4.13 -23.19 -25.65
CA GLY A 373 -3.90 -21.96 -24.90
C GLY A 373 -4.89 -21.79 -23.76
N GLN A 374 -5.45 -20.59 -23.63
CA GLN A 374 -6.36 -20.25 -22.54
C GLN A 374 -7.72 -20.94 -22.68
N ASP A 375 -8.26 -21.32 -21.54
CA ASP A 375 -9.63 -21.76 -21.39
C ASP A 375 -10.58 -20.54 -21.37
N LEU A 376 -11.51 -20.48 -22.32
CA LEU A 376 -12.45 -19.38 -22.50
C LEU A 376 -13.89 -19.76 -22.08
N GLY A 377 -14.05 -20.79 -21.26
CA GLY A 377 -15.35 -21.32 -20.86
C GLY A 377 -15.82 -22.44 -21.78
N ASP A 378 -16.73 -22.17 -22.72
CA ASP A 378 -17.22 -23.16 -23.68
C ASP A 378 -16.24 -23.45 -24.83
N ARG A 379 -15.27 -22.57 -25.03
CA ARG A 379 -14.25 -22.66 -26.06
C ARG A 379 -12.86 -22.72 -25.45
N ILE A 380 -11.89 -23.16 -26.24
CA ILE A 380 -10.49 -23.20 -25.86
C ILE A 380 -9.65 -22.54 -26.97
N GLU A 381 -8.66 -21.80 -26.56
CA GLU A 381 -7.69 -21.21 -27.50
C GLU A 381 -6.81 -22.29 -28.12
N ILE A 382 -6.54 -22.13 -29.40
CA ILE A 382 -5.52 -22.89 -30.11
C ILE A 382 -4.39 -21.93 -30.51
N VAL A 383 -3.22 -22.14 -29.92
CA VAL A 383 -2.04 -21.31 -30.18
C VAL A 383 -1.35 -21.69 -31.48
N GLU A 384 -1.32 -22.99 -31.79
CA GLU A 384 -0.67 -23.53 -32.99
C GLU A 384 -1.45 -24.74 -33.55
N GLY A 385 -1.49 -24.91 -34.86
CA GLY A 385 -1.98 -26.12 -35.50
C GLY A 385 -3.17 -25.91 -36.41
N ILE A 386 -4.01 -24.88 -36.22
CA ILE A 386 -5.15 -24.57 -37.07
C ILE A 386 -5.27 -23.08 -37.36
N ALA A 387 -6.00 -22.70 -38.39
CA ALA A 387 -6.30 -21.34 -38.77
C ALA A 387 -7.76 -20.96 -38.49
N ALA A 388 -8.01 -19.66 -38.31
CA ALA A 388 -9.38 -19.17 -38.23
C ALA A 388 -10.13 -19.46 -39.52
N GLY A 389 -11.36 -20.02 -39.40
CA GLY A 389 -12.16 -20.46 -40.51
C GLY A 389 -12.09 -21.97 -40.78
N ASP A 390 -11.09 -22.69 -40.24
CA ASP A 390 -11.05 -24.16 -40.34
C ASP A 390 -12.30 -24.79 -39.68
N ARG A 391 -12.88 -25.78 -40.30
CA ARG A 391 -14.02 -26.53 -39.75
C ARG A 391 -13.51 -27.69 -38.95
N VAL A 392 -13.82 -27.73 -37.68
CA VAL A 392 -13.37 -28.77 -36.75
C VAL A 392 -14.55 -29.69 -36.34
N ALA A 393 -14.31 -30.95 -36.20
CA ALA A 393 -15.30 -31.91 -35.72
C ALA A 393 -15.59 -31.66 -34.24
N VAL A 394 -16.85 -31.61 -33.84
CA VAL A 394 -17.28 -31.40 -32.44
C VAL A 394 -18.07 -32.57 -31.85
N SER A 395 -18.37 -33.56 -32.66
CA SER A 395 -19.05 -34.79 -32.22
C SER A 395 -18.34 -36.04 -32.73
N ARG A 396 -18.47 -37.16 -31.99
CA ARG A 396 -17.88 -38.47 -32.34
C ARG A 396 -16.38 -38.45 -32.64
N THR A 397 -15.67 -37.44 -32.13
CA THR A 397 -14.25 -37.23 -32.37
C THR A 397 -13.38 -38.44 -32.02
N GLY A 398 -13.76 -39.24 -31.02
CA GLY A 398 -13.06 -40.46 -30.63
C GLY A 398 -13.17 -41.65 -31.64
N LYS A 399 -14.03 -41.54 -32.66
CA LYS A 399 -14.16 -42.51 -33.75
C LYS A 399 -13.45 -42.12 -35.03
N LEU A 400 -12.93 -40.88 -35.07
CA LEU A 400 -12.26 -40.35 -36.25
C LEU A 400 -10.78 -40.77 -36.24
N VAL A 401 -10.29 -41.13 -37.40
CA VAL A 401 -8.88 -41.35 -37.72
C VAL A 401 -8.51 -40.54 -38.96
N GLU A 402 -7.21 -40.35 -39.22
CA GLU A 402 -6.73 -39.67 -40.41
C GLU A 402 -7.35 -40.25 -41.66
N GLY A 403 -7.94 -39.42 -42.49
CA GLY A 403 -8.58 -39.79 -43.77
C GLY A 403 -9.99 -40.37 -43.63
N SER A 404 -10.61 -40.42 -42.46
CA SER A 404 -12.00 -40.88 -42.29
C SER A 404 -12.96 -40.07 -43.16
N ARG A 405 -13.78 -40.73 -43.97
CA ARG A 405 -14.86 -40.06 -44.73
C ARG A 405 -15.98 -39.68 -43.77
N VAL A 406 -16.37 -38.43 -43.82
CA VAL A 406 -17.37 -37.86 -42.90
C VAL A 406 -18.52 -37.22 -43.65
N ARG A 407 -19.71 -37.41 -43.08
CA ARG A 407 -20.90 -36.67 -43.51
C ARG A 407 -21.23 -35.62 -42.49
N ILE A 408 -21.29 -34.38 -42.90
CA ILE A 408 -21.61 -33.26 -42.02
C ILE A 408 -23.10 -33.25 -41.71
N GLU A 409 -23.47 -33.46 -40.45
CA GLU A 409 -24.83 -33.24 -39.98
C GLU A 409 -25.07 -31.71 -39.95
N GLN A 410 -26.08 -31.23 -40.70
CA GLN A 410 -26.53 -29.87 -40.52
C GLN A 410 -27.12 -29.74 -39.12
N SER A 411 -26.47 -28.99 -38.27
CA SER A 411 -27.01 -28.64 -36.95
C SER A 411 -28.18 -27.68 -37.20
N ASP A 412 -29.41 -28.20 -37.03
CA ASP A 412 -30.57 -27.34 -36.81
C ASP A 412 -30.31 -26.46 -35.60
N ARG A 413 -30.18 -25.15 -35.84
CA ARG A 413 -30.15 -24.14 -34.80
C ARG A 413 -31.48 -24.21 -34.06
N LYS A 414 -31.45 -24.62 -32.80
CA LYS A 414 -32.42 -24.23 -31.79
C LYS A 414 -31.89 -23.16 -30.91
#